data_bf1afd7077e9a79494917b569de45031
#
_entry.id   bf1afd7077e9a79494917b569de45031
#
_cell.length_a   1.000
_cell.length_b   1.000
_cell.length_c   1.000
_cell.angle_alpha   90.00
_cell.angle_beta   90.00
_cell.angle_gamma   90.00
#
_symmetry.space_group_name_H-M   'P 1'
#
loop_
_entity.id
_entity.type
_entity.pdbx_description
1 polymer ?
#
loop_
_entity_poly.entity_id
_entity_poly.type
_entity_poly.pdbx_seq_one_letter_code
_entity_poly.pdbx_strand_id
1 'polypeptide(L)'
;MPSQRVVLITGCSSGIGRATALEAAARGHRVFASARNLESLRGLESGGPIRPLALDVTDAASIRGAVASVLTEAGRVDALVNNAGYAQYGAAEDVSAEEWRHQFDVNLFGAIEATRAVLPAMREKRSGTIVNVSSVAGKIAIPFAAPYCASKHALEAFSDALRVEVAPFGIRVAVIEAGPIETRFGDRARAGIARILANPGPYSSFYGNAERAMDTDFQAGKLPAEAVARVIIEAIESDDPRTRYAITRMARALILLRRLLPDRFFDRRMKKALKLPDRV
;
A
#
# COMPACT_ATOMS: atom_id res chain seq x y z
N MET A 1 -10.31 -19.78 -19.83
CA MET A 1 -10.36 -19.12 -18.52
C MET A 1 -8.95 -19.08 -17.96
N PRO A 2 -8.50 -18.01 -17.33
CA PRO A 2 -7.19 -18.00 -16.69
C PRO A 2 -7.13 -19.14 -15.66
N SER A 3 -5.97 -19.76 -15.51
CA SER A 3 -5.77 -20.83 -14.52
C SER A 3 -5.98 -20.30 -13.11
N GLN A 4 -6.64 -21.08 -12.25
CA GLN A 4 -6.82 -20.73 -10.84
C GLN A 4 -5.47 -20.49 -10.17
N ARG A 5 -5.30 -19.34 -9.53
CA ARG A 5 -4.10 -18.95 -8.77
C ARG A 5 -4.37 -18.97 -7.28
N VAL A 6 -3.33 -19.22 -6.50
CA VAL A 6 -3.31 -19.10 -5.05
C VAL A 6 -2.75 -17.72 -4.70
N VAL A 7 -3.59 -16.86 -4.12
CA VAL A 7 -3.27 -15.45 -3.85
C VAL A 7 -3.25 -15.19 -2.36
N LEU A 8 -2.10 -14.76 -1.82
CA LEU A 8 -1.97 -14.26 -0.45
C LEU A 8 -2.04 -12.73 -0.45
N ILE A 9 -2.93 -12.16 0.36
CA ILE A 9 -3.15 -10.71 0.43
C ILE A 9 -2.98 -10.24 1.87
N THR A 10 -2.13 -9.25 2.12
CA THR A 10 -1.97 -8.64 3.44
C THR A 10 -2.91 -7.46 3.62
N GLY A 11 -3.47 -7.28 4.84
CA GLY A 11 -4.27 -6.11 5.19
C GLY A 11 -5.68 -6.09 4.61
N CYS A 12 -6.41 -7.21 4.69
CA CYS A 12 -7.76 -7.37 4.12
C CYS A 12 -8.91 -6.93 5.05
N SER A 13 -8.63 -6.30 6.19
CA SER A 13 -9.68 -5.84 7.12
C SER A 13 -10.61 -4.77 6.52
N SER A 14 -10.16 -4.03 5.52
CA SER A 14 -10.93 -2.97 4.85
C SER A 14 -10.27 -2.53 3.54
N GLY A 15 -10.93 -1.62 2.81
CA GLY A 15 -10.37 -0.89 1.66
C GLY A 15 -9.85 -1.80 0.54
N ILE A 16 -8.71 -1.43 -0.02
CA ILE A 16 -8.13 -2.09 -1.21
C ILE A 16 -7.91 -3.59 -0.97
N GLY A 17 -7.35 -3.99 0.17
CA GLY A 17 -7.09 -5.40 0.45
C GLY A 17 -8.37 -6.25 0.50
N ARG A 18 -9.42 -5.74 1.15
CA ARG A 18 -10.73 -6.40 1.20
C ARG A 18 -11.35 -6.51 -0.19
N ALA A 19 -11.36 -5.41 -0.95
CA ALA A 19 -11.86 -5.39 -2.33
C ALA A 19 -11.07 -6.34 -3.24
N THR A 20 -9.75 -6.40 -3.09
CA THR A 20 -8.88 -7.31 -3.86
C THR A 20 -9.18 -8.78 -3.52
N ALA A 21 -9.46 -9.12 -2.26
CA ALA A 21 -9.82 -10.47 -1.87
C ALA A 21 -11.13 -10.91 -2.54
N LEU A 22 -12.15 -10.05 -2.52
CA LEU A 22 -13.44 -10.30 -3.16
C LEU A 22 -13.32 -10.41 -4.69
N GLU A 23 -12.59 -9.50 -5.34
CA GLU A 23 -12.37 -9.52 -6.80
C GLU A 23 -11.60 -10.77 -7.24
N ALA A 24 -10.55 -11.17 -6.50
CA ALA A 24 -9.79 -12.39 -6.78
C ALA A 24 -10.67 -13.64 -6.69
N ALA A 25 -11.49 -13.73 -5.65
CA ALA A 25 -12.41 -14.84 -5.45
C ALA A 25 -13.50 -14.89 -6.52
N ALA A 26 -14.06 -13.74 -6.90
CA ALA A 26 -15.04 -13.63 -7.98
C ALA A 26 -14.49 -14.10 -9.34
N ARG A 27 -13.18 -13.98 -9.57
CA ARG A 27 -12.49 -14.52 -10.76
C ARG A 27 -12.05 -15.98 -10.61
N GLY A 28 -12.44 -16.65 -9.52
CA GLY A 28 -12.18 -18.08 -9.31
C GLY A 28 -10.81 -18.39 -8.73
N HIS A 29 -10.07 -17.41 -8.23
CA HIS A 29 -8.80 -17.64 -7.54
C HIS A 29 -9.03 -18.13 -6.12
N ARG A 30 -8.10 -18.94 -5.59
CA ARG A 30 -8.06 -19.31 -4.18
C ARG A 30 -7.34 -18.22 -3.37
N VAL A 31 -8.04 -17.59 -2.45
CA VAL A 31 -7.56 -16.41 -1.75
C VAL A 31 -7.28 -16.71 -0.28
N PHE A 32 -6.10 -16.31 0.18
CA PHE A 32 -5.75 -16.23 1.60
C PHE A 32 -5.76 -14.75 1.99
N ALA A 33 -6.85 -14.31 2.61
CA ALA A 33 -7.05 -12.93 3.01
C ALA A 33 -6.56 -12.75 4.45
N SER A 34 -5.59 -11.87 4.69
CA SER A 34 -5.01 -11.76 6.01
C SER A 34 -5.23 -10.40 6.69
N ALA A 35 -5.35 -10.45 8.02
CA ALA A 35 -5.35 -9.32 8.92
C ALA A 35 -4.83 -9.73 10.31
N ARG A 36 -4.45 -8.74 11.14
CA ARG A 36 -4.03 -8.97 12.52
C ARG A 36 -5.16 -9.56 13.39
N ASN A 37 -6.37 -9.05 13.18
CA ASN A 37 -7.57 -9.54 13.87
C ASN A 37 -8.49 -10.25 12.87
N LEU A 38 -8.68 -11.56 13.07
CA LEU A 38 -9.54 -12.41 12.23
C LEU A 38 -11.01 -11.94 12.20
N GLU A 39 -11.51 -11.38 13.32
CA GLU A 39 -12.87 -10.85 13.39
C GLU A 39 -13.12 -9.77 12.32
N SER A 40 -12.09 -9.00 11.96
CA SER A 40 -12.18 -7.97 10.91
C SER A 40 -12.36 -8.54 9.50
N LEU A 41 -12.17 -9.83 9.33
CA LEU A 41 -12.33 -10.57 8.07
C LEU A 41 -13.68 -11.28 7.95
N ARG A 42 -14.54 -11.21 8.98
CA ARG A 42 -15.87 -11.83 8.95
C ARG A 42 -16.65 -11.42 7.70
N GLY A 43 -17.34 -12.41 7.12
CA GLY A 43 -18.16 -12.24 5.93
C GLY A 43 -17.38 -12.22 4.62
N LEU A 44 -16.03 -12.34 4.63
CA LEU A 44 -15.27 -12.51 3.40
C LEU A 44 -15.48 -13.90 2.79
N GLU A 45 -15.67 -14.93 3.61
CA GLU A 45 -15.87 -16.32 3.18
C GLU A 45 -17.12 -16.49 2.31
N SER A 46 -18.14 -15.66 2.52
CA SER A 46 -19.36 -15.67 1.70
C SER A 46 -19.14 -15.14 0.27
N GLY A 47 -18.01 -14.49 0.03
CA GLY A 47 -17.62 -13.95 -1.29
C GLY A 47 -16.92 -14.94 -2.21
N GLY A 48 -16.79 -16.22 -1.83
CA GLY A 48 -16.15 -17.25 -2.65
C GLY A 48 -15.03 -18.02 -1.94
N PRO A 49 -14.03 -18.58 -2.65
CA PRO A 49 -12.96 -19.39 -2.07
C PRO A 49 -11.92 -18.55 -1.32
N ILE A 50 -12.37 -17.83 -0.28
CA ILE A 50 -11.55 -16.98 0.57
C ILE A 50 -11.31 -17.65 1.92
N ARG A 51 -10.05 -17.84 2.27
CA ARG A 51 -9.58 -18.35 3.55
C ARG A 51 -9.04 -17.19 4.41
N PRO A 52 -9.70 -16.81 5.51
CA PRO A 52 -9.17 -15.84 6.45
C PRO A 52 -7.91 -16.38 7.14
N LEU A 53 -6.92 -15.48 7.35
CA LEU A 53 -5.64 -15.83 7.92
C LEU A 53 -5.17 -14.73 8.90
N ALA A 54 -4.74 -15.14 10.10
CA ALA A 54 -4.11 -14.20 11.04
C ALA A 54 -2.69 -13.90 10.54
N LEU A 55 -2.37 -12.61 10.37
CA LEU A 55 -1.04 -12.16 10.00
C LEU A 55 -0.82 -10.74 10.47
N ASP A 56 0.19 -10.54 11.31
CA ASP A 56 0.75 -9.24 11.64
C ASP A 56 2.02 -9.03 10.81
N VAL A 57 2.01 -8.01 9.96
CA VAL A 57 3.16 -7.68 9.09
C VAL A 57 4.36 -7.13 9.86
N THR A 58 4.20 -6.77 11.13
CA THR A 58 5.30 -6.32 12.00
C THR A 58 5.97 -7.46 12.76
N ASP A 59 5.41 -8.67 12.66
CA ASP A 59 5.96 -9.88 13.29
C ASP A 59 6.40 -10.89 12.24
N ALA A 60 7.71 -11.09 12.13
CA ALA A 60 8.31 -12.03 11.20
C ALA A 60 7.89 -13.49 11.47
N ALA A 61 7.60 -13.87 12.72
CA ALA A 61 7.12 -15.22 13.04
C ALA A 61 5.68 -15.41 12.55
N SER A 62 4.82 -14.40 12.75
CA SER A 62 3.46 -14.38 12.21
C SER A 62 3.45 -14.50 10.69
N ILE A 63 4.30 -13.75 9.98
CA ILE A 63 4.43 -13.83 8.51
C ILE A 63 4.83 -15.23 8.07
N ARG A 64 5.89 -15.81 8.66
CA ARG A 64 6.36 -17.17 8.32
C ARG A 64 5.30 -18.22 8.59
N GLY A 65 4.61 -18.14 9.73
CA GLY A 65 3.52 -19.05 10.07
C GLY A 65 2.36 -18.97 9.07
N ALA A 66 1.99 -17.77 8.67
CA ALA A 66 0.94 -17.55 7.68
C ALA A 66 1.32 -18.14 6.31
N VAL A 67 2.54 -17.90 5.83
CA VAL A 67 3.01 -18.45 4.54
C VAL A 67 3.11 -19.97 4.61
N ALA A 68 3.60 -20.54 5.71
CA ALA A 68 3.65 -21.99 5.93
C ALA A 68 2.24 -22.61 5.88
N SER A 69 1.24 -21.96 6.47
CA SER A 69 -0.16 -22.41 6.41
C SER A 69 -0.69 -22.41 4.97
N VAL A 70 -0.38 -21.36 4.18
CA VAL A 70 -0.76 -21.33 2.75
C VAL A 70 -0.10 -22.48 1.97
N LEU A 71 1.19 -22.71 2.19
CA LEU A 71 1.93 -23.77 1.51
C LEU A 71 1.43 -25.16 1.91
N THR A 72 1.12 -25.37 3.18
CA THR A 72 0.57 -26.64 3.66
C THR A 72 -0.81 -26.92 3.06
N GLU A 73 -1.67 -25.89 3.00
CA GLU A 73 -3.06 -26.05 2.55
C GLU A 73 -3.23 -26.03 1.02
N ALA A 74 -2.42 -25.23 0.32
CA ALA A 74 -2.56 -25.04 -1.14
C ALA A 74 -1.36 -25.54 -1.95
N GLY A 75 -0.27 -25.94 -1.32
CA GLY A 75 0.95 -26.44 -1.97
C GLY A 75 1.76 -25.36 -2.69
N ARG A 76 1.28 -24.12 -2.78
CA ARG A 76 1.91 -23.06 -3.57
C ARG A 76 1.42 -21.67 -3.16
N VAL A 77 2.18 -20.65 -3.54
CA VAL A 77 1.75 -19.26 -3.60
C VAL A 77 2.04 -18.73 -5.01
N ASP A 78 1.01 -18.40 -5.78
CA ASP A 78 1.16 -17.89 -7.14
C ASP A 78 1.26 -16.37 -7.17
N ALA A 79 0.61 -15.69 -6.21
CA ALA A 79 0.72 -14.25 -6.08
C ALA A 79 0.74 -13.82 -4.61
N LEU A 80 1.57 -12.80 -4.32
CA LEU A 80 1.57 -12.08 -3.06
C LEU A 80 1.14 -10.63 -3.33
N VAL A 81 0.15 -10.13 -2.57
CA VAL A 81 -0.24 -8.72 -2.57
C VAL A 81 0.15 -8.10 -1.25
N ASN A 82 1.23 -7.33 -1.24
CA ASN A 82 1.66 -6.50 -0.13
C ASN A 82 0.82 -5.23 -0.09
N ASN A 83 -0.33 -5.31 0.58
CA ASN A 83 -1.28 -4.21 0.70
C ASN A 83 -1.36 -3.62 2.11
N ALA A 84 -0.99 -4.35 3.15
CA ALA A 84 -1.00 -3.84 4.51
C ALA A 84 -0.22 -2.52 4.61
N GLY A 85 -0.86 -1.49 5.19
CA GLY A 85 -0.24 -0.18 5.30
C GLY A 85 -1.16 0.83 5.95
N TYR A 86 -0.57 1.92 6.43
CA TYR A 86 -1.28 3.09 6.94
C TYR A 86 -0.46 4.34 6.66
N ALA A 87 -1.00 5.52 6.95
CA ALA A 87 -0.29 6.78 6.87
C ALA A 87 -0.22 7.45 8.24
N GLN A 88 1.01 7.73 8.69
CA GLN A 88 1.29 8.62 9.81
C GLN A 88 1.40 10.04 9.29
N TYR A 89 0.58 10.93 9.84
CA TYR A 89 0.58 12.35 9.54
C TYR A 89 1.08 13.15 10.73
N GLY A 90 1.74 14.26 10.44
CA GLY A 90 2.31 15.21 11.38
C GLY A 90 3.50 15.93 10.76
N ALA A 91 3.87 17.10 11.28
CA ALA A 91 5.15 17.72 10.96
C ALA A 91 6.28 16.77 11.35
N ALA A 92 7.40 16.83 10.65
CA ALA A 92 8.48 15.84 10.84
C ALA A 92 9.00 15.80 12.30
N GLU A 93 8.97 16.91 13.00
CA GLU A 93 9.39 17.01 14.41
C GLU A 93 8.29 16.64 15.41
N ASP A 94 7.01 16.70 15.02
CA ASP A 94 5.88 16.36 15.89
C ASP A 94 5.58 14.84 15.90
N VAL A 95 6.14 14.10 14.96
CA VAL A 95 6.01 12.64 14.88
C VAL A 95 7.13 11.99 15.66
N SER A 96 6.79 11.18 16.67
CA SER A 96 7.77 10.51 17.51
C SER A 96 8.65 9.51 16.73
N ALA A 97 9.84 9.22 17.26
CA ALA A 97 10.74 8.24 16.67
C ALA A 97 10.12 6.83 16.60
N GLU A 98 9.24 6.49 17.54
CA GLU A 98 8.50 5.23 17.54
C GLU A 98 7.48 5.17 16.41
N GLU A 99 6.73 6.26 16.19
CA GLU A 99 5.77 6.35 15.08
C GLU A 99 6.47 6.30 13.72
N TRP A 100 7.64 6.94 13.59
CA TRP A 100 8.49 6.82 12.42
C TRP A 100 8.88 5.36 12.15
N ARG A 101 9.41 4.66 13.16
CA ARG A 101 9.79 3.25 13.05
C ARG A 101 8.59 2.38 12.68
N HIS A 102 7.48 2.53 13.42
CA HIS A 102 6.28 1.74 13.18
C HIS A 102 5.69 1.96 11.77
N GLN A 103 5.78 3.20 11.22
CA GLN A 103 5.41 3.45 9.83
C GLN A 103 6.21 2.61 8.85
N PHE A 104 7.52 2.49 9.07
CA PHE A 104 8.41 1.69 8.24
C PHE A 104 8.21 0.19 8.48
N ASP A 105 8.02 -0.23 9.71
CA ASP A 105 7.77 -1.64 10.06
C ASP A 105 6.56 -2.18 9.31
N VAL A 106 5.47 -1.42 9.28
CA VAL A 106 4.24 -1.83 8.59
C VAL A 106 4.37 -1.71 7.07
N ASN A 107 4.78 -0.52 6.57
CA ASN A 107 4.65 -0.19 5.14
C ASN A 107 5.80 -0.72 4.28
N LEU A 108 6.95 -1.01 4.89
CA LEU A 108 8.16 -1.45 4.18
C LEU A 108 8.65 -2.81 4.66
N PHE A 109 9.06 -2.92 5.94
CA PHE A 109 9.70 -4.15 6.44
C PHE A 109 8.73 -5.32 6.42
N GLY A 110 7.45 -5.11 6.72
CA GLY A 110 6.42 -6.14 6.57
C GLY A 110 6.27 -6.66 5.14
N ALA A 111 6.31 -5.78 4.14
CA ALA A 111 6.29 -6.16 2.73
C ALA A 111 7.57 -6.92 2.31
N ILE A 112 8.74 -6.50 2.81
CA ILE A 112 10.02 -7.20 2.58
C ILE A 112 9.96 -8.61 3.18
N GLU A 113 9.55 -8.74 4.44
CA GLU A 113 9.50 -10.05 5.13
C GLU A 113 8.47 -11.00 4.49
N ALA A 114 7.28 -10.50 4.13
CA ALA A 114 6.30 -11.33 3.41
C ALA A 114 6.83 -11.78 2.04
N THR A 115 7.52 -10.89 1.32
CA THR A 115 8.20 -11.22 0.06
C THR A 115 9.26 -12.30 0.27
N ARG A 116 10.15 -12.13 1.26
CA ARG A 116 11.19 -13.11 1.59
C ARG A 116 10.61 -14.49 1.94
N ALA A 117 9.47 -14.52 2.61
CA ALA A 117 8.83 -15.77 3.02
C ALA A 117 8.24 -16.56 1.83
N VAL A 118 7.73 -15.89 0.78
CA VAL A 118 7.15 -16.57 -0.39
C VAL A 118 8.16 -16.87 -1.49
N LEU A 119 9.26 -16.13 -1.58
CA LEU A 119 10.26 -16.26 -2.65
C LEU A 119 10.83 -17.67 -2.82
N PRO A 120 11.16 -18.45 -1.77
CA PRO A 120 11.68 -19.81 -1.95
C PRO A 120 10.73 -20.69 -2.78
N ALA A 121 9.44 -20.71 -2.43
CA ALA A 121 8.44 -21.50 -3.16
C ALA A 121 8.18 -20.99 -4.58
N MET A 122 8.14 -19.68 -4.78
CA MET A 122 8.01 -19.09 -6.11
C MET A 122 9.22 -19.38 -7.00
N ARG A 123 10.44 -19.33 -6.43
CA ARG A 123 11.68 -19.62 -7.15
C ARG A 123 11.79 -21.08 -7.54
N GLU A 124 11.43 -22.00 -6.65
CA GLU A 124 11.39 -23.44 -6.95
C GLU A 124 10.43 -23.74 -8.11
N LYS A 125 9.27 -23.10 -8.09
CA LYS A 125 8.26 -23.23 -9.14
C LYS A 125 8.62 -22.46 -10.43
N ARG A 126 9.63 -21.59 -10.40
CA ARG A 126 10.02 -20.65 -11.46
C ARG A 126 8.84 -19.80 -11.97
N SER A 127 7.95 -19.43 -11.07
CA SER A 127 6.76 -18.65 -11.38
C SER A 127 6.21 -17.96 -10.13
N GLY A 128 5.77 -16.72 -10.26
CA GLY A 128 5.13 -15.96 -9.20
C GLY A 128 4.90 -14.52 -9.60
N THR A 129 3.98 -13.86 -8.92
CA THR A 129 3.73 -12.42 -9.08
C THR A 129 3.67 -11.75 -7.72
N ILE A 130 4.50 -10.74 -7.51
CA ILE A 130 4.49 -9.91 -6.30
C ILE A 130 3.91 -8.55 -6.68
N VAL A 131 2.83 -8.15 -6.00
CA VAL A 131 2.19 -6.86 -6.20
C VAL A 131 2.37 -6.03 -4.93
N ASN A 132 3.10 -4.92 -5.04
CA ASN A 132 3.31 -3.97 -3.95
C ASN A 132 2.36 -2.78 -4.08
N VAL A 133 1.46 -2.59 -3.11
CA VAL A 133 0.55 -1.45 -3.09
C VAL A 133 1.28 -0.24 -2.53
N SER A 134 1.77 0.59 -3.44
CA SER A 134 2.41 1.88 -3.19
C SER A 134 1.38 3.02 -3.24
N SER A 135 1.82 4.21 -3.50
CA SER A 135 1.01 5.41 -3.59
C SER A 135 1.68 6.42 -4.51
N VAL A 136 0.94 7.42 -4.98
CA VAL A 136 1.52 8.63 -5.54
C VAL A 136 2.53 9.28 -4.58
N ALA A 137 2.34 9.12 -3.27
CA ALA A 137 3.27 9.54 -2.23
C ALA A 137 4.60 8.77 -2.23
N GLY A 138 4.74 7.70 -3.02
CA GLY A 138 6.02 7.04 -3.29
C GLY A 138 6.83 7.73 -4.40
N LYS A 139 6.29 8.76 -5.04
CA LYS A 139 6.93 9.55 -6.12
C LYS A 139 6.97 11.04 -5.82
N ILE A 140 6.09 11.53 -4.95
CA ILE A 140 6.05 12.92 -4.50
C ILE A 140 6.11 12.98 -2.98
N ALA A 141 6.72 14.03 -2.44
CA ALA A 141 6.68 14.33 -1.02
C ALA A 141 5.52 15.29 -0.72
N ILE A 142 4.74 14.95 0.30
CA ILE A 142 3.60 15.74 0.78
C ILE A 142 3.96 16.27 2.16
N PRO A 143 3.96 17.59 2.39
CA PRO A 143 4.17 18.16 3.73
C PRO A 143 3.19 17.55 4.75
N PHE A 144 3.63 17.38 5.98
CA PHE A 144 2.91 16.74 7.08
C PHE A 144 2.62 15.24 6.88
N ALA A 145 3.22 14.60 5.86
CA ALA A 145 3.14 13.16 5.62
C ALA A 145 4.53 12.54 5.38
N ALA A 146 5.58 13.14 5.93
CA ALA A 146 6.96 12.74 5.67
C ALA A 146 7.24 11.27 5.98
N PRO A 147 6.81 10.67 7.13
CA PRO A 147 7.03 9.25 7.40
C PRO A 147 6.37 8.34 6.36
N TYR A 148 5.14 8.67 5.96
CA TYR A 148 4.41 7.92 4.95
C TYR A 148 5.07 8.00 3.59
N CYS A 149 5.40 9.22 3.12
CA CYS A 149 6.07 9.42 1.84
C CYS A 149 7.42 8.68 1.79
N ALA A 150 8.23 8.80 2.85
CA ALA A 150 9.51 8.11 2.94
C ALA A 150 9.36 6.58 2.86
N SER A 151 8.38 6.01 3.59
CA SER A 151 8.11 4.56 3.55
C SER A 151 7.67 4.08 2.16
N LYS A 152 6.86 4.88 1.44
CA LYS A 152 6.41 4.53 0.09
C LYS A 152 7.51 4.73 -0.97
N HIS A 153 8.38 5.73 -0.84
CA HIS A 153 9.58 5.86 -1.69
C HIS A 153 10.52 4.68 -1.49
N ALA A 154 10.73 4.24 -0.25
CA ALA A 154 11.53 3.07 0.05
C ALA A 154 10.93 1.78 -0.54
N LEU A 155 9.60 1.61 -0.48
CA LEU A 155 8.91 0.48 -1.11
C LEU A 155 9.04 0.47 -2.64
N GLU A 156 9.03 1.65 -3.27
CA GLU A 156 9.28 1.80 -4.71
C GLU A 156 10.70 1.36 -5.10
N ALA A 157 11.71 1.83 -4.34
CA ALA A 157 13.11 1.47 -4.57
C ALA A 157 13.34 -0.04 -4.34
N PHE A 158 12.78 -0.60 -3.27
CA PHE A 158 12.79 -2.04 -3.02
C PHE A 158 12.18 -2.83 -4.17
N SER A 159 11.02 -2.38 -4.67
CA SER A 159 10.32 -3.05 -5.77
C SER A 159 11.12 -3.03 -7.07
N ASP A 160 11.84 -1.95 -7.35
CA ASP A 160 12.67 -1.82 -8.55
C ASP A 160 13.87 -2.76 -8.52
N ALA A 161 14.58 -2.83 -7.38
CA ALA A 161 15.69 -3.75 -7.20
C ALA A 161 15.20 -5.21 -7.27
N LEU A 162 14.18 -5.56 -6.50
CA LEU A 162 13.61 -6.89 -6.44
C LEU A 162 13.19 -7.39 -7.83
N ARG A 163 12.56 -6.54 -8.63
CA ARG A 163 12.09 -6.91 -9.98
C ARG A 163 13.20 -7.46 -10.85
N VAL A 164 14.38 -6.84 -10.80
CA VAL A 164 15.54 -7.27 -11.57
C VAL A 164 16.15 -8.54 -10.98
N GLU A 165 16.24 -8.61 -9.66
CA GLU A 165 16.83 -9.76 -8.95
C GLU A 165 16.04 -11.06 -9.16
N VAL A 166 14.71 -10.99 -9.19
CA VAL A 166 13.85 -12.18 -9.27
C VAL A 166 13.43 -12.56 -10.70
N ALA A 167 13.66 -11.69 -11.68
CA ALA A 167 13.31 -11.95 -13.08
C ALA A 167 13.93 -13.24 -13.65
N PRO A 168 15.21 -13.62 -13.35
CA PRO A 168 15.80 -14.88 -13.82
C PRO A 168 15.07 -16.13 -13.30
N PHE A 169 14.27 -15.99 -12.25
CA PHE A 169 13.47 -17.08 -11.68
C PHE A 169 12.02 -17.10 -12.20
N GLY A 170 11.68 -16.27 -13.20
CA GLY A 170 10.32 -16.19 -13.74
C GLY A 170 9.33 -15.51 -12.79
N ILE A 171 9.81 -14.77 -11.79
CA ILE A 171 8.99 -14.04 -10.81
C ILE A 171 8.84 -12.59 -11.27
N ARG A 172 7.62 -12.07 -11.21
CA ARG A 172 7.25 -10.73 -11.67
C ARG A 172 6.95 -9.82 -10.48
N VAL A 173 7.29 -8.55 -10.60
CA VAL A 173 7.01 -7.55 -9.57
C VAL A 173 6.30 -6.36 -10.20
N ALA A 174 5.11 -6.06 -9.72
CA ALA A 174 4.29 -4.92 -10.13
C ALA A 174 4.05 -3.98 -8.94
N VAL A 175 4.03 -2.68 -9.21
CA VAL A 175 3.76 -1.66 -8.21
C VAL A 175 2.47 -0.93 -8.57
N ILE A 176 1.57 -0.79 -7.59
CA ILE A 176 0.33 -0.04 -7.71
C ILE A 176 0.53 1.32 -7.08
N GLU A 177 0.62 2.35 -7.90
CA GLU A 177 0.74 3.75 -7.47
C GLU A 177 -0.67 4.33 -7.29
N ALA A 178 -1.27 4.03 -6.13
CA ALA A 178 -2.62 4.50 -5.81
C ALA A 178 -2.64 6.02 -5.59
N GLY A 179 -3.61 6.69 -6.20
CA GLY A 179 -4.00 8.06 -5.85
C GLY A 179 -5.00 8.06 -4.69
N PRO A 180 -5.85 9.10 -4.58
CA PRO A 180 -6.94 9.11 -3.61
C PRO A 180 -7.95 7.98 -3.89
N ILE A 181 -8.19 7.14 -2.88
CA ILE A 181 -9.11 6.00 -2.93
C ILE A 181 -10.09 6.11 -1.78
N GLU A 182 -11.35 5.77 -2.03
CA GLU A 182 -12.41 5.71 -1.02
C GLU A 182 -12.17 4.54 -0.07
N THR A 183 -11.53 4.82 1.06
CA THR A 183 -11.22 3.82 2.08
C THR A 183 -11.17 4.48 3.46
N ARG A 184 -11.19 3.68 4.52
CA ARG A 184 -10.96 4.12 5.90
C ARG A 184 -9.50 4.49 6.20
N PHE A 185 -8.65 4.57 5.18
CA PHE A 185 -7.22 4.90 5.31
C PHE A 185 -6.99 6.29 5.94
N GLY A 186 -7.84 7.26 5.61
CA GLY A 186 -7.79 8.62 6.18
C GLY A 186 -8.15 8.72 7.65
N ASP A 187 -8.85 7.73 8.23
CA ASP A 187 -9.29 7.79 9.63
C ASP A 187 -8.11 7.78 10.60
N ARG A 188 -7.10 6.96 10.34
CA ARG A 188 -5.85 6.93 11.12
C ARG A 188 -5.03 8.22 10.98
N ALA A 189 -5.00 8.78 9.78
CA ALA A 189 -4.33 10.05 9.52
C ALA A 189 -4.95 11.17 10.37
N ARG A 190 -6.29 11.27 10.37
CA ARG A 190 -7.04 12.23 11.21
C ARG A 190 -6.80 12.02 12.71
N ALA A 191 -6.81 10.78 13.18
CA ALA A 191 -6.51 10.47 14.57
C ALA A 191 -5.10 10.91 14.98
N GLY A 192 -4.09 10.74 14.11
CA GLY A 192 -2.73 11.23 14.34
C GLY A 192 -2.67 12.75 14.47
N ILE A 193 -3.31 13.49 13.58
CA ILE A 193 -3.39 14.96 13.64
C ILE A 193 -4.14 15.41 14.90
N ALA A 194 -5.27 14.82 15.24
CA ALA A 194 -6.04 15.16 16.44
C ALA A 194 -5.21 14.98 17.72
N ARG A 195 -4.39 13.93 17.80
CA ARG A 195 -3.46 13.71 18.92
C ARG A 195 -2.41 14.82 19.03
N ILE A 196 -1.83 15.27 17.91
CA ILE A 196 -0.86 16.35 17.88
C ILE A 196 -1.53 17.66 18.31
N LEU A 197 -2.72 17.95 17.84
CA LEU A 197 -3.48 19.15 18.21
C LEU A 197 -3.91 19.18 19.68
N ALA A 198 -3.93 18.04 20.37
CA ALA A 198 -4.16 18.00 21.81
C ALA A 198 -3.01 18.66 22.63
N ASN A 199 -1.80 18.74 22.04
CA ASN A 199 -0.66 19.46 22.60
C ASN A 199 -0.10 20.40 21.51
N PRO A 200 -0.67 21.62 21.36
CA PRO A 200 -0.32 22.53 20.27
C PRO A 200 1.15 22.93 20.28
N GLY A 201 1.79 22.78 19.12
CA GLY A 201 3.16 23.17 18.83
C GLY A 201 3.23 24.25 17.74
N PRO A 202 4.43 24.56 17.23
CA PRO A 202 4.64 25.59 16.20
C PRO A 202 3.85 25.37 14.90
N TYR A 203 3.50 24.11 14.60
CA TYR A 203 2.79 23.74 13.37
C TYR A 203 1.27 23.69 13.52
N SER A 204 0.72 23.93 14.71
CA SER A 204 -0.72 23.74 14.99
C SER A 204 -1.63 24.54 14.07
N SER A 205 -1.26 25.78 13.72
CA SER A 205 -2.02 26.62 12.80
C SER A 205 -2.06 26.09 11.37
N PHE A 206 -1.14 25.20 10.99
CA PHE A 206 -1.05 24.65 9.63
C PHE A 206 -1.81 23.34 9.47
N TYR A 207 -2.06 22.58 10.54
CA TYR A 207 -2.78 21.31 10.48
C TYR A 207 -4.21 21.46 9.97
N GLY A 208 -4.91 22.53 10.37
CA GLY A 208 -6.25 22.81 9.85
C GLY A 208 -6.29 23.09 8.34
N ASN A 209 -5.19 23.60 7.76
CA ASN A 209 -5.03 23.75 6.31
C ASN A 209 -4.73 22.41 5.65
N ALA A 210 -3.89 21.59 6.28
CA ALA A 210 -3.57 20.25 5.79
C ALA A 210 -4.81 19.34 5.78
N GLU A 211 -5.62 19.34 6.84
CA GLU A 211 -6.89 18.60 6.89
C GLU A 211 -7.87 19.05 5.79
N ARG A 212 -8.06 20.36 5.62
CA ARG A 212 -8.91 20.89 4.54
C ARG A 212 -8.41 20.49 3.16
N ALA A 213 -7.10 20.54 2.92
CA ALA A 213 -6.53 20.07 1.65
C ALA A 213 -6.75 18.57 1.44
N MET A 214 -6.65 17.76 2.50
CA MET A 214 -6.97 16.34 2.45
C MET A 214 -8.46 16.09 2.15
N ASP A 215 -9.36 16.93 2.68
CA ASP A 215 -10.80 16.76 2.53
C ASP A 215 -11.34 17.34 1.20
N THR A 216 -10.74 18.40 0.66
CA THR A 216 -11.24 19.06 -0.56
C THR A 216 -10.49 18.67 -1.82
N ASP A 217 -9.17 18.82 -1.84
CA ASP A 217 -8.38 18.64 -3.07
C ASP A 217 -8.14 17.15 -3.40
N PHE A 218 -8.13 16.29 -2.37
CA PHE A 218 -8.02 14.84 -2.55
C PHE A 218 -9.38 14.14 -2.71
N GLN A 219 -10.52 14.81 -2.45
CA GLN A 219 -11.84 14.23 -2.65
C GLN A 219 -12.25 14.20 -4.14
N ALA A 220 -11.86 15.23 -4.90
CA ALA A 220 -12.14 15.29 -6.33
C ALA A 220 -11.36 14.21 -7.09
N GLY A 221 -12.07 13.18 -7.57
CA GLY A 221 -11.47 12.11 -8.36
C GLY A 221 -11.03 10.88 -7.55
N LYS A 222 -11.52 10.71 -6.32
CA LYS A 222 -11.42 9.44 -5.60
C LYS A 222 -12.03 8.32 -6.43
N LEU A 223 -11.34 7.19 -6.46
CA LEU A 223 -11.86 5.98 -7.05
C LEU A 223 -12.27 5.00 -5.93
N PRO A 224 -13.28 4.16 -6.17
CA PRO A 224 -13.62 3.09 -5.24
C PRO A 224 -12.49 2.06 -5.16
N ALA A 225 -12.37 1.38 -4.01
CA ALA A 225 -11.34 0.38 -3.78
C ALA A 225 -11.39 -0.76 -4.81
N GLU A 226 -12.55 -1.08 -5.32
CA GLU A 226 -12.81 -2.09 -6.35
C GLU A 226 -12.11 -1.77 -7.69
N ALA A 227 -11.97 -0.48 -8.01
CA ALA A 227 -11.23 -0.07 -9.21
C ALA A 227 -9.74 -0.41 -9.10
N VAL A 228 -9.16 -0.27 -7.90
CA VAL A 228 -7.76 -0.67 -7.64
C VAL A 228 -7.65 -2.19 -7.62
N ALA A 229 -8.61 -2.87 -6.99
CA ALA A 229 -8.66 -4.33 -6.91
C ALA A 229 -8.64 -4.97 -8.31
N ARG A 230 -9.45 -4.48 -9.25
CA ARG A 230 -9.45 -4.95 -10.64
C ARG A 230 -8.06 -4.86 -11.28
N VAL A 231 -7.36 -3.74 -11.12
CA VAL A 231 -6.02 -3.57 -11.67
C VAL A 231 -4.99 -4.49 -11.00
N ILE A 232 -5.11 -4.72 -9.69
CA ILE A 232 -4.27 -5.69 -8.99
C ILE A 232 -4.46 -7.09 -9.58
N ILE A 233 -5.71 -7.51 -9.80
CA ILE A 233 -5.99 -8.84 -10.35
C ILE A 233 -5.55 -8.94 -11.81
N GLU A 234 -5.75 -7.90 -12.62
CA GLU A 234 -5.19 -7.86 -13.99
C GLU A 234 -3.66 -8.01 -13.99
N ALA A 235 -2.95 -7.36 -13.06
CA ALA A 235 -1.51 -7.53 -12.92
C ALA A 235 -1.11 -8.95 -12.49
N ILE A 236 -1.92 -9.59 -11.63
CA ILE A 236 -1.70 -10.97 -11.21
C ILE A 236 -1.95 -11.94 -12.38
N GLU A 237 -3.01 -11.76 -13.17
CA GLU A 237 -3.40 -12.65 -14.27
C GLU A 237 -2.52 -12.51 -15.51
N SER A 238 -1.87 -11.34 -15.68
CA SER A 238 -1.02 -11.07 -16.85
C SER A 238 0.26 -11.91 -16.84
N ASP A 239 0.63 -12.40 -18.01
CA ASP A 239 1.92 -13.07 -18.22
C ASP A 239 3.08 -12.07 -18.36
N ASP A 240 2.79 -10.81 -18.70
CA ASP A 240 3.74 -9.70 -18.73
C ASP A 240 3.09 -8.43 -18.11
N PRO A 241 2.99 -8.35 -16.78
CA PRO A 241 2.39 -7.20 -16.13
C PRO A 241 3.28 -5.96 -16.29
N ARG A 242 2.64 -4.79 -16.42
CA ARG A 242 3.38 -3.53 -16.34
C ARG A 242 4.11 -3.45 -15.00
N THR A 243 5.27 -2.84 -15.01
CA THR A 243 6.05 -2.63 -13.79
C THR A 243 5.37 -1.68 -12.81
N ARG A 244 4.51 -0.75 -13.34
CA ARG A 244 3.78 0.26 -12.55
C ARG A 244 2.39 0.53 -13.11
N TYR A 245 1.46 0.72 -12.18
CA TYR A 245 0.07 1.07 -12.46
C TYR A 245 -0.32 2.33 -11.67
N ALA A 246 -0.20 3.50 -12.30
CA ALA A 246 -0.73 4.75 -11.74
C ALA A 246 -2.25 4.79 -11.97
N ILE A 247 -3.03 4.64 -10.89
CA ILE A 247 -4.46 4.33 -10.98
C ILE A 247 -5.30 5.54 -11.37
N THR A 248 -5.10 6.69 -10.69
CA THR A 248 -5.91 7.88 -10.96
C THR A 248 -5.27 8.78 -12.03
N ARG A 249 -6.09 9.55 -12.75
CA ARG A 249 -5.59 10.58 -13.68
C ARG A 249 -4.69 11.59 -12.95
N MET A 250 -5.09 11.98 -11.74
CA MET A 250 -4.33 12.90 -10.90
C MET A 250 -2.97 12.30 -10.53
N ALA A 251 -2.90 11.02 -10.12
CA ALA A 251 -1.63 10.36 -9.83
C ALA A 251 -0.68 10.40 -11.04
N ARG A 252 -1.17 10.07 -12.24
CA ARG A 252 -0.37 10.14 -13.48
C ARG A 252 0.16 11.53 -13.76
N ALA A 253 -0.70 12.54 -13.62
CA ALA A 253 -0.32 13.93 -13.85
C ALA A 253 0.73 14.41 -12.84
N LEU A 254 0.54 14.14 -11.54
CA LEU A 254 1.47 14.53 -10.48
C LEU A 254 2.84 13.86 -10.63
N ILE A 255 2.87 12.56 -10.93
CA ILE A 255 4.11 11.81 -11.16
C ILE A 255 4.86 12.38 -12.37
N LEU A 256 4.15 12.67 -13.46
CA LEU A 256 4.75 13.27 -14.65
C LEU A 256 5.29 14.69 -14.36
N LEU A 257 4.50 15.50 -13.67
CA LEU A 257 4.92 16.85 -13.27
C LEU A 257 6.18 16.83 -12.41
N ARG A 258 6.24 15.88 -11.43
CA ARG A 258 7.40 15.72 -10.55
C ARG A 258 8.67 15.34 -11.31
N ARG A 259 8.55 14.58 -12.40
CA ARG A 259 9.69 14.20 -13.25
C ARG A 259 10.23 15.35 -14.09
N LEU A 260 9.36 16.30 -14.47
CA LEU A 260 9.68 17.38 -15.43
C LEU A 260 10.04 18.70 -14.76
N LEU A 261 9.55 18.92 -13.53
CA LEU A 261 9.69 20.21 -12.86
C LEU A 261 10.78 20.20 -11.79
N PRO A 262 11.55 21.32 -11.66
CA PRO A 262 12.54 21.49 -10.59
C PRO A 262 11.88 21.48 -9.21
N ASP A 263 12.62 21.06 -8.18
CA ASP A 263 12.16 20.98 -6.79
C ASP A 263 11.54 22.29 -6.30
N ARG A 264 12.20 23.43 -6.54
CA ARG A 264 11.69 24.76 -6.12
C ARG A 264 10.32 25.11 -6.69
N PHE A 265 9.99 24.60 -7.90
CA PHE A 265 8.65 24.82 -8.47
C PHE A 265 7.63 23.94 -7.76
N PHE A 266 7.99 22.69 -7.50
CA PHE A 266 7.12 21.74 -6.80
C PHE A 266 6.85 22.21 -5.36
N ASP A 267 7.88 22.65 -4.64
CA ASP A 267 7.78 23.20 -3.28
C ASP A 267 6.82 24.40 -3.23
N ARG A 268 6.95 25.35 -4.18
CA ARG A 268 6.03 26.48 -4.26
C ARG A 268 4.57 26.07 -4.48
N ARG A 269 4.36 25.04 -5.28
CA ARG A 269 3.01 24.47 -5.50
C ARG A 269 2.45 23.82 -4.25
N MET A 270 3.27 23.05 -3.52
CA MET A 270 2.87 22.43 -2.25
C MET A 270 2.56 23.48 -1.18
N LYS A 271 3.43 24.49 -1.03
CA LYS A 271 3.16 25.62 -0.13
C LYS A 271 1.83 26.31 -0.44
N LYS A 272 1.57 26.61 -1.71
CA LYS A 272 0.31 27.24 -2.13
C LYS A 272 -0.91 26.35 -1.87
N ALA A 273 -0.84 25.07 -2.18
CA ALA A 273 -1.93 24.12 -1.95
C ALA A 273 -2.29 23.98 -0.47
N LEU A 274 -1.28 23.99 0.40
CA LEU A 274 -1.45 23.88 1.85
C LEU A 274 -1.59 25.25 2.55
N LYS A 275 -1.59 26.36 1.80
CA LYS A 275 -1.64 27.75 2.31
C LYS A 275 -0.57 28.01 3.39
N LEU A 276 0.63 27.46 3.19
CA LEU A 276 1.75 27.68 4.08
C LEU A 276 2.38 29.04 3.81
N PRO A 277 2.72 29.83 4.85
CA PRO A 277 3.40 31.13 4.69
C PRO A 277 4.86 30.91 4.24
N ASP A 278 5.45 31.96 3.66
CA ASP A 278 6.88 31.96 3.33
C ASP A 278 7.77 32.18 4.57
N ARG A 279 7.23 32.87 5.56
CA ARG A 279 7.84 33.12 6.88
C ARG A 279 6.75 33.13 7.94
N VAL A 280 7.07 32.71 9.14
CA VAL A 280 6.24 32.80 10.36
C VAL A 280 6.74 33.92 11.22
#